data_aaf3dde0962cf1add785175d9b81ac00
#
_entry.id   aaf3dde0962cf1add785175d9b81ac00
#
_cell.length_a   1.000
_cell.length_b   1.000
_cell.length_c   1.000
_cell.angle_alpha   90.00
_cell.angle_beta   90.00
_cell.angle_gamma   90.00
#
_symmetry.space_group_name_H-M   'P 1'
#
loop_
_entity.id
_entity.type
_entity.pdbx_description
1 polymer ?
#
loop_
_entity_poly.entity_id
_entity_poly.type
_entity_poly.pdbx_seq_one_letter_code
_entity_poly.pdbx_strand_id
1 'polypeptide(L)'
;MAMAQTKIFPWFFDLDNGRMVIDARWFDHVGIPRGDCSMSPGIFFDMLHPDDRETLSAAFAKQLSGILTPEAYAYRVRRCDGTWEWFEGQSVYLGQAHDGSPYRVVGICQSIQPHKEIEGHLREARDKARENDRLKSAFLANMSHEIRTPLNAIIGFTNLLTCDDVPFSETERQEYSRLITANGDQLLRLISDILDLSK
;
A
#
# COMPACT_ATOMS: atom_id res chain seq x y z
N MET A 1 -4.16 15.45 24.20
CA MET A 1 -4.13 14.09 23.63
C MET A 1 -5.56 13.59 23.59
N ALA A 2 -6.22 13.71 22.44
CA ALA A 2 -7.57 13.17 22.27
C ALA A 2 -7.45 11.64 22.14
N MET A 3 -7.96 10.90 23.11
CA MET A 3 -8.21 9.46 22.94
C MET A 3 -9.06 9.30 21.70
N ALA A 4 -8.54 8.68 20.66
CA ALA A 4 -9.33 8.21 19.55
C ALA A 4 -10.38 7.28 20.13
N GLN A 5 -11.62 7.75 20.24
CA GLN A 5 -12.73 6.91 20.68
C GLN A 5 -12.85 5.81 19.64
N THR A 6 -12.54 4.58 20.03
CA THR A 6 -12.73 3.40 19.22
C THR A 6 -14.19 3.37 18.81
N LYS A 7 -14.47 3.64 17.53
CA LYS A 7 -15.83 3.72 17.00
C LYS A 7 -16.35 2.31 16.78
N ILE A 8 -16.72 1.65 17.86
CA ILE A 8 -17.37 0.33 17.86
C ILE A 8 -18.86 0.54 18.01
N PHE A 9 -19.63 -0.08 17.12
CA PHE A 9 -21.07 0.02 17.05
C PHE A 9 -21.67 -1.38 17.20
N PRO A 10 -22.29 -1.68 18.37
CA PRO A 10 -23.07 -2.90 18.52
C PRO A 10 -24.27 -2.91 17.59
N TRP A 11 -24.59 -4.08 17.09
CA TRP A 11 -25.79 -4.31 16.30
C TRP A 11 -26.42 -5.65 16.65
N PHE A 12 -27.71 -5.81 16.41
CA PHE A 12 -28.34 -7.10 16.38
C PHE A 12 -29.35 -7.21 15.25
N PHE A 13 -29.54 -8.42 14.77
CA PHE A 13 -30.61 -8.77 13.85
C PHE A 13 -31.61 -9.64 14.58
N ASP A 14 -32.86 -9.21 14.56
CA ASP A 14 -34.00 -9.90 15.12
C ASP A 14 -34.67 -10.71 13.99
N LEU A 15 -34.64 -12.03 14.09
CA LEU A 15 -35.21 -12.90 13.07
C LEU A 15 -36.73 -12.93 13.08
N ASP A 16 -37.36 -12.68 14.22
CA ASP A 16 -38.82 -12.72 14.35
C ASP A 16 -39.49 -11.57 13.58
N ASN A 17 -38.89 -10.37 13.63
CA ASN A 17 -39.43 -9.21 12.94
C ASN A 17 -38.64 -8.78 11.69
N GLY A 18 -37.53 -9.48 11.36
CA GLY A 18 -36.73 -9.25 10.19
C GLY A 18 -36.02 -7.91 10.17
N ARG A 19 -35.69 -7.32 11.34
CA ARG A 19 -35.07 -6.00 11.45
C ARG A 19 -33.66 -6.07 12.03
N MET A 20 -32.78 -5.28 11.45
CA MET A 20 -31.45 -5.02 11.97
C MET A 20 -31.48 -3.72 12.80
N VAL A 21 -31.08 -3.79 14.05
CA VAL A 21 -30.92 -2.64 14.95
C VAL A 21 -29.45 -2.36 15.14
N ILE A 22 -29.05 -1.12 14.96
CA ILE A 22 -27.67 -0.68 15.04
C ILE A 22 -27.57 0.48 16.03
N ASP A 23 -26.45 0.58 16.74
CA ASP A 23 -26.19 1.70 17.66
C ASP A 23 -26.43 3.06 16.98
N ALA A 24 -27.12 3.98 17.66
CA ALA A 24 -27.49 5.30 17.14
C ALA A 24 -26.28 6.09 16.61
N ARG A 25 -25.11 5.91 17.23
CA ARG A 25 -23.87 6.58 16.83
C ARG A 25 -23.38 6.15 15.44
N TRP A 26 -23.75 4.94 14.99
CA TRP A 26 -23.43 4.49 13.65
C TRP A 26 -24.16 5.32 12.59
N PHE A 27 -25.44 5.62 12.81
CA PHE A 27 -26.22 6.46 11.91
C PHE A 27 -25.64 7.86 11.78
N ASP A 28 -25.22 8.47 12.91
CA ASP A 28 -24.55 9.78 12.88
C ASP A 28 -23.23 9.72 12.13
N HIS A 29 -22.49 8.62 12.34
CA HIS A 29 -21.17 8.43 11.73
C HIS A 29 -21.28 8.28 10.22
N VAL A 30 -22.25 7.55 9.71
CA VAL A 30 -22.52 7.38 8.28
C VAL A 30 -23.26 8.61 7.70
N GLY A 31 -23.89 9.39 8.55
CA GLY A 31 -24.57 10.65 8.18
C GLY A 31 -26.00 10.45 7.67
N ILE A 32 -26.68 9.38 8.10
CA ILE A 32 -28.07 9.12 7.72
C ILE A 32 -29.02 9.29 8.91
N PRO A 33 -30.33 9.56 8.68
CA PRO A 33 -31.32 9.73 9.76
C PRO A 33 -31.39 8.48 10.65
N ARG A 34 -31.33 8.69 11.97
CA ARG A 34 -31.38 7.60 12.97
C ARG A 34 -32.69 6.82 12.93
N GLY A 35 -33.82 7.53 12.76
CA GLY A 35 -35.17 6.94 12.90
C GLY A 35 -35.31 6.23 14.25
N ASP A 36 -35.80 4.99 14.22
CA ASP A 36 -35.86 4.08 15.36
C ASP A 36 -34.56 3.24 15.54
N CYS A 37 -33.46 3.65 14.93
CA CYS A 37 -32.19 2.96 14.90
C CYS A 37 -32.28 1.54 14.31
N SER A 38 -33.27 1.28 13.48
CA SER A 38 -33.43 -0.01 12.81
C SER A 38 -33.68 0.13 11.32
N MET A 39 -33.28 -0.89 10.57
CA MET A 39 -33.50 -0.98 9.13
C MET A 39 -33.74 -2.42 8.71
N SER A 40 -34.27 -2.61 7.49
CA SER A 40 -34.29 -3.93 6.88
C SER A 40 -32.91 -4.31 6.38
N PRO A 41 -32.54 -5.60 6.34
CA PRO A 41 -31.27 -6.04 5.75
C PRO A 41 -31.08 -5.53 4.32
N GLY A 42 -32.14 -5.47 3.52
CA GLY A 42 -32.06 -4.97 2.14
C GLY A 42 -31.51 -3.54 2.06
N ILE A 43 -32.00 -2.64 2.91
CA ILE A 43 -31.51 -1.25 2.98
C ILE A 43 -30.04 -1.24 3.37
N PHE A 44 -29.61 -2.04 4.34
CA PHE A 44 -28.21 -2.14 4.71
C PHE A 44 -27.34 -2.65 3.56
N PHE A 45 -27.77 -3.74 2.88
CA PHE A 45 -27.03 -4.29 1.75
C PHE A 45 -26.96 -3.34 0.55
N ASP A 46 -27.97 -2.49 0.34
CA ASP A 46 -27.94 -1.45 -0.70
C ASP A 46 -26.91 -0.35 -0.44
N MET A 47 -26.55 -0.13 0.83
CA MET A 47 -25.48 0.79 1.23
C MET A 47 -24.08 0.21 1.04
N LEU A 48 -23.94 -1.09 0.86
CA LEU A 48 -22.63 -1.73 0.67
C LEU A 48 -22.07 -1.48 -0.73
N HIS A 49 -20.73 -1.45 -0.81
CA HIS A 49 -20.06 -1.46 -2.09
C HIS A 49 -20.42 -2.74 -2.87
N PRO A 50 -20.64 -2.65 -4.19
CA PRO A 50 -21.05 -3.82 -4.99
C PRO A 50 -20.16 -5.05 -4.82
N ASP A 51 -18.83 -4.87 -4.77
CA ASP A 51 -17.86 -5.98 -4.62
C ASP A 51 -17.98 -6.70 -3.28
N ASP A 52 -18.50 -6.02 -2.23
CA ASP A 52 -18.53 -6.56 -0.87
C ASP A 52 -19.87 -7.25 -0.55
N ARG A 53 -20.90 -7.02 -1.37
CA ARG A 53 -22.27 -7.50 -1.16
C ARG A 53 -22.38 -9.02 -1.11
N GLU A 54 -21.75 -9.70 -2.07
CA GLU A 54 -21.84 -11.16 -2.18
C GLU A 54 -21.26 -11.86 -0.95
N THR A 55 -20.04 -11.45 -0.56
CA THR A 55 -19.36 -12.03 0.60
C THR A 55 -20.16 -11.83 1.88
N LEU A 56 -20.65 -10.61 2.12
CA LEU A 56 -21.39 -10.30 3.35
C LEU A 56 -22.78 -10.95 3.37
N SER A 57 -23.48 -11.03 2.23
CA SER A 57 -24.77 -11.68 2.13
C SER A 57 -24.66 -13.19 2.35
N ALA A 58 -23.60 -13.84 1.85
CA ALA A 58 -23.33 -15.25 2.09
C ALA A 58 -23.05 -15.53 3.58
N ALA A 59 -22.24 -14.67 4.24
CA ALA A 59 -22.02 -14.78 5.68
C ALA A 59 -23.32 -14.62 6.48
N PHE A 60 -24.13 -13.63 6.12
CA PHE A 60 -25.43 -13.38 6.75
C PHE A 60 -26.40 -14.55 6.57
N ALA A 61 -26.47 -15.14 5.37
CA ALA A 61 -27.32 -16.31 5.10
C ALA A 61 -26.92 -17.52 5.96
N LYS A 62 -25.63 -17.76 6.22
CA LYS A 62 -25.16 -18.79 7.16
C LYS A 62 -25.65 -18.54 8.57
N GLN A 63 -25.65 -17.29 9.02
CA GLN A 63 -26.13 -16.93 10.36
C GLN A 63 -27.64 -17.15 10.49
N LEU A 64 -28.41 -16.86 9.45
CA LEU A 64 -29.86 -17.13 9.42
C LEU A 64 -30.16 -18.65 9.49
N SER A 65 -29.27 -19.50 9.03
CA SER A 65 -29.38 -20.98 9.18
C SER A 65 -28.83 -21.50 10.51
N GLY A 66 -28.53 -20.62 11.47
CA GLY A 66 -28.06 -21.00 12.80
C GLY A 66 -26.57 -21.28 12.92
N ILE A 67 -25.78 -20.92 11.91
CA ILE A 67 -24.31 -21.11 11.92
C ILE A 67 -23.67 -19.78 12.26
N LEU A 68 -23.09 -19.66 13.46
CA LEU A 68 -22.29 -18.50 13.82
C LEU A 68 -20.98 -18.50 13.01
N THR A 69 -20.71 -17.39 12.35
CA THR A 69 -19.46 -17.14 11.62
C THR A 69 -18.62 -16.14 12.44
N PRO A 70 -17.64 -16.61 13.21
CA PRO A 70 -16.84 -15.74 14.08
C PRO A 70 -15.80 -14.89 13.33
N GLU A 71 -15.64 -15.12 12.02
CA GLU A 71 -14.71 -14.35 11.20
C GLU A 71 -15.18 -12.89 11.09
N ALA A 72 -14.23 -11.97 11.18
CA ALA A 72 -14.46 -10.57 10.89
C ALA A 72 -14.44 -10.34 9.38
N TYR A 73 -15.40 -9.55 8.88
CA TYR A 73 -15.51 -9.18 7.47
C TYR A 73 -15.27 -7.70 7.30
N ALA A 74 -14.30 -7.33 6.47
CA ALA A 74 -14.11 -5.95 6.05
C ALA A 74 -15.03 -5.63 4.86
N TYR A 75 -15.73 -4.51 4.91
CA TYR A 75 -16.66 -4.06 3.88
C TYR A 75 -16.76 -2.54 3.84
N ARG A 76 -17.23 -2.02 2.72
CA ARG A 76 -17.41 -0.58 2.50
C ARG A 76 -18.88 -0.21 2.57
N VAL A 77 -19.17 0.83 3.34
CA VAL A 77 -20.50 1.43 3.44
C VAL A 77 -20.48 2.81 2.79
N ARG A 78 -21.51 3.11 2.00
CA ARG A 78 -21.69 4.43 1.39
C ARG A 78 -22.25 5.41 2.42
N ARG A 79 -21.54 6.50 2.65
CA ARG A 79 -21.97 7.59 3.50
C ARG A 79 -22.98 8.50 2.79
N CYS A 80 -23.63 9.39 3.53
CA CYS A 80 -24.58 10.36 2.97
C CYS A 80 -23.95 11.33 1.97
N ASP A 81 -22.65 11.62 2.09
CA ASP A 81 -21.89 12.46 1.15
C ASP A 81 -21.44 11.71 -0.12
N GLY A 82 -21.81 10.44 -0.25
CA GLY A 82 -21.45 9.58 -1.38
C GLY A 82 -20.08 8.91 -1.28
N THR A 83 -19.29 9.22 -0.26
CA THR A 83 -17.98 8.58 -0.05
C THR A 83 -18.14 7.17 0.54
N TRP A 84 -17.09 6.35 0.36
CA TRP A 84 -17.04 5.01 0.92
C TRP A 84 -16.21 5.02 2.20
N GLU A 85 -16.74 4.37 3.24
CA GLU A 85 -16.04 4.19 4.51
C GLU A 85 -15.87 2.70 4.79
N TRP A 86 -14.65 2.32 5.19
CA TRP A 86 -14.33 0.95 5.55
C TRP A 86 -14.78 0.63 6.96
N PHE A 87 -15.56 -0.43 7.06
CA PHE A 87 -15.96 -1.06 8.30
C PHE A 87 -15.44 -2.48 8.38
N GLU A 88 -15.26 -2.97 9.60
CA GLU A 88 -15.08 -4.38 9.92
C GLU A 88 -16.24 -4.79 10.84
N GLY A 89 -16.94 -5.86 10.47
CA GLY A 89 -18.07 -6.41 11.22
C GLY A 89 -17.83 -7.86 11.59
N GLN A 90 -18.27 -8.21 12.78
CA GLN A 90 -18.19 -9.58 13.30
C GLN A 90 -19.46 -9.90 14.07
N SER A 91 -19.99 -11.14 13.86
CA SER A 91 -21.04 -11.68 14.70
C SER A 91 -20.43 -12.38 15.91
N VAL A 92 -20.89 -12.01 17.10
CA VAL A 92 -20.29 -12.47 18.37
C VAL A 92 -21.20 -13.43 19.12
N TYR A 93 -22.50 -13.44 18.85
CA TYR A 93 -23.46 -14.26 19.54
C TYR A 93 -24.65 -14.61 18.66
N LEU A 94 -25.15 -15.85 18.79
CA LEU A 94 -26.38 -16.33 18.18
C LEU A 94 -27.34 -16.74 19.29
N GLY A 95 -28.43 -15.98 19.45
CA GLY A 95 -29.51 -16.32 20.36
C GLY A 95 -30.34 -17.47 19.78
N GLN A 96 -30.62 -18.48 20.60
CA GLN A 96 -31.44 -19.64 20.21
C GLN A 96 -32.67 -19.74 21.11
N ALA A 97 -33.81 -20.07 20.53
CA ALA A 97 -35.02 -20.41 21.24
C ALA A 97 -34.92 -21.79 21.94
N HIS A 98 -35.93 -22.16 22.70
CA HIS A 98 -35.93 -23.44 23.46
C HIS A 98 -35.87 -24.67 22.56
N ASP A 99 -36.31 -24.57 21.34
CA ASP A 99 -36.28 -25.60 20.30
C ASP A 99 -34.96 -25.61 19.50
N GLY A 100 -34.00 -24.74 19.84
CA GLY A 100 -32.73 -24.62 19.15
C GLY A 100 -32.78 -23.72 17.90
N SER A 101 -33.94 -23.20 17.50
CA SER A 101 -34.05 -22.26 16.37
C SER A 101 -33.40 -20.91 16.69
N PRO A 102 -32.66 -20.30 15.75
CA PRO A 102 -32.09 -18.99 15.96
C PRO A 102 -33.18 -17.90 15.97
N TYR A 103 -33.18 -17.02 16.97
CA TYR A 103 -34.06 -15.87 17.01
C TYR A 103 -33.37 -14.51 16.95
N ARG A 104 -32.06 -14.49 17.25
CA ARG A 104 -31.29 -13.24 17.26
C ARG A 104 -29.82 -13.47 16.94
N VAL A 105 -29.27 -12.67 16.05
CA VAL A 105 -27.83 -12.55 15.82
C VAL A 105 -27.36 -11.26 16.41
N VAL A 106 -26.29 -11.28 17.21
CA VAL A 106 -25.67 -10.09 17.82
C VAL A 106 -24.25 -9.96 17.31
N GLY A 107 -23.83 -8.76 16.99
CA GLY A 107 -22.51 -8.47 16.51
C GLY A 107 -22.02 -7.07 16.86
N ILE A 108 -20.84 -6.79 16.42
CA ILE A 108 -20.21 -5.48 16.48
C ILE A 108 -19.69 -5.11 15.10
N CYS A 109 -19.69 -3.84 14.78
CA CYS A 109 -18.92 -3.31 13.68
C CYS A 109 -18.12 -2.09 14.13
N GLN A 110 -16.99 -1.87 13.46
CA GLN A 110 -16.11 -0.73 13.74
C GLN A 110 -15.61 -0.11 12.45
N SER A 111 -15.42 1.22 12.46
CA SER A 111 -14.76 1.90 11.35
C SER A 111 -13.26 1.59 11.37
N ILE A 112 -12.76 1.03 10.28
CA ILE A 112 -11.33 0.77 10.05
C ILE A 112 -10.73 1.74 9.02
N GLN A 113 -11.46 2.80 8.68
CA GLN A 113 -11.02 3.82 7.73
C GLN A 113 -9.62 4.39 8.07
N PRO A 114 -9.31 4.77 9.34
CA PRO A 114 -8.00 5.28 9.69
C PRO A 114 -6.86 4.28 9.45
N HIS A 115 -7.13 2.98 9.66
CA HIS A 115 -6.16 1.93 9.38
C HIS A 115 -5.90 1.79 7.88
N LYS A 116 -6.94 1.85 7.06
CA LYS A 116 -6.83 1.79 5.60
C LYS A 116 -6.08 2.98 5.01
N GLU A 117 -6.27 4.17 5.57
CA GLU A 117 -5.53 5.37 5.18
C GLU A 117 -4.03 5.26 5.50
N ILE A 118 -3.70 4.81 6.72
CA ILE A 118 -2.30 4.58 7.13
C ILE A 118 -1.65 3.51 6.25
N GLU A 119 -2.35 2.40 6.00
CA GLU A 119 -1.87 1.33 5.13
C GLU A 119 -1.59 1.84 3.70
N GLY A 120 -2.49 2.67 3.17
CA GLY A 120 -2.33 3.33 1.88
C GLY A 120 -1.09 4.22 1.82
N HIS A 121 -0.93 5.13 2.77
CA HIS A 121 0.22 6.02 2.85
C HIS A 121 1.55 5.27 3.03
N LEU A 122 1.56 4.21 3.85
CA LEU A 122 2.74 3.37 4.04
C LEU A 122 3.13 2.65 2.75
N ARG A 123 2.15 2.15 2.01
CA ARG A 123 2.38 1.50 0.72
C ARG A 123 2.97 2.48 -0.30
N GLU A 124 2.40 3.67 -0.42
CA GLU A 124 2.92 4.72 -1.31
C GLU A 124 4.35 5.14 -0.95
N ALA A 125 4.63 5.36 0.34
CA ALA A 125 5.97 5.73 0.81
C ALA A 125 6.98 4.62 0.51
N ARG A 126 6.60 3.36 0.74
CA ARG A 126 7.43 2.20 0.42
C ARG A 126 7.73 2.10 -1.08
N ASP A 127 6.72 2.28 -1.92
CA ASP A 127 6.87 2.13 -3.37
C ASP A 127 7.75 3.28 -3.94
N LYS A 128 7.61 4.49 -3.41
CA LYS A 128 8.53 5.61 -3.71
C LYS A 128 9.96 5.34 -3.27
N ALA A 129 10.16 4.80 -2.06
CA ALA A 129 11.49 4.45 -1.57
C ALA A 129 12.17 3.39 -2.44
N ARG A 130 11.42 2.34 -2.83
CA ARG A 130 11.92 1.29 -3.73
C ARG A 130 12.32 1.83 -5.11
N GLU A 131 11.53 2.71 -5.67
CA GLU A 131 11.85 3.31 -6.98
C GLU A 131 13.10 4.18 -6.88
N ASN A 132 13.25 4.99 -5.82
CA ASN A 132 14.46 5.76 -5.57
C ASN A 132 15.70 4.87 -5.43
N ASP A 133 15.61 3.75 -4.70
CA ASP A 133 16.72 2.80 -4.54
C ASP A 133 17.09 2.15 -5.88
N ARG A 134 16.10 1.83 -6.71
CA ARG A 134 16.32 1.28 -8.05
C ARG A 134 17.04 2.28 -8.94
N LEU A 135 16.57 3.53 -8.97
CA LEU A 135 17.19 4.60 -9.76
C LEU A 135 18.62 4.88 -9.30
N LYS A 136 18.85 4.93 -7.98
CA LYS A 136 20.18 5.09 -7.39
C LYS A 136 21.14 3.95 -7.79
N SER A 137 20.66 2.71 -7.74
CA SER A 137 21.45 1.54 -8.11
C SER A 137 21.80 1.54 -9.60
N ALA A 138 20.84 1.86 -10.47
CA ALA A 138 21.05 1.99 -11.90
C ALA A 138 22.04 3.11 -12.23
N PHE A 139 21.91 4.26 -11.56
CA PHE A 139 22.83 5.38 -11.69
C PHE A 139 24.28 4.98 -11.32
N LEU A 140 24.47 4.34 -10.16
CA LEU A 140 25.78 3.88 -9.71
C LEU A 140 26.39 2.85 -10.66
N ALA A 141 25.59 1.93 -11.18
CA ALA A 141 26.05 0.94 -12.16
C ALA A 141 26.53 1.62 -13.46
N ASN A 142 25.74 2.55 -14.00
CA ASN A 142 26.10 3.30 -15.20
C ASN A 142 27.37 4.15 -14.97
N MET A 143 27.44 4.86 -13.84
CA MET A 143 28.63 5.66 -13.49
C MET A 143 29.88 4.78 -13.36
N SER A 144 29.75 3.59 -12.78
CA SER A 144 30.87 2.65 -12.69
C SER A 144 31.40 2.21 -14.07
N HIS A 145 30.50 2.03 -15.05
CA HIS A 145 30.90 1.74 -16.43
C HIS A 145 31.53 2.95 -17.12
N GLU A 146 30.94 4.14 -16.97
CA GLU A 146 31.45 5.38 -17.55
C GLU A 146 32.85 5.78 -17.01
N ILE A 147 33.12 5.48 -15.74
CA ILE A 147 34.41 5.69 -15.08
C ILE A 147 35.43 4.62 -15.55
N ARG A 148 35.01 3.36 -15.64
CA ARG A 148 35.94 2.24 -15.96
C ARG A 148 36.58 2.35 -17.35
N THR A 149 35.80 2.79 -18.34
CA THR A 149 36.24 2.88 -19.73
C THR A 149 37.43 3.82 -19.91
N PRO A 150 37.40 5.10 -19.54
CA PRO A 150 38.54 5.99 -19.65
C PRO A 150 39.67 5.60 -18.71
N LEU A 151 39.38 5.04 -17.53
CA LEU A 151 40.43 4.56 -16.61
C LEU A 151 41.22 3.41 -17.19
N ASN A 152 40.54 2.43 -17.80
CA ASN A 152 41.23 1.30 -18.46
C ASN A 152 42.06 1.77 -19.66
N ALA A 153 41.60 2.77 -20.40
CA ALA A 153 42.38 3.37 -21.49
C ALA A 153 43.64 4.03 -20.96
N ILE A 154 43.55 4.83 -19.89
CA ILE A 154 44.69 5.47 -19.23
C ILE A 154 45.71 4.39 -18.78
N ILE A 155 45.24 3.36 -18.05
CA ILE A 155 46.10 2.29 -17.56
C ILE A 155 46.74 1.53 -18.73
N GLY A 156 45.95 1.19 -19.75
CA GLY A 156 46.45 0.44 -20.92
C GLY A 156 47.54 1.18 -21.69
N PHE A 157 47.32 2.46 -22.04
CA PHE A 157 48.31 3.26 -22.76
C PHE A 157 49.53 3.58 -21.88
N THR A 158 49.35 3.76 -20.57
CA THR A 158 50.47 3.95 -19.65
C THR A 158 51.35 2.70 -19.60
N ASN A 159 50.75 1.50 -19.47
CA ASN A 159 51.47 0.24 -19.46
C ASN A 159 52.24 0.02 -20.78
N LEU A 160 51.62 0.37 -21.92
CA LEU A 160 52.30 0.30 -23.21
C LEU A 160 53.55 1.19 -23.26
N LEU A 161 53.40 2.46 -22.83
CA LEU A 161 54.51 3.44 -22.84
C LEU A 161 55.66 3.09 -21.88
N THR A 162 55.40 2.29 -20.84
CA THR A 162 56.36 1.86 -19.84
C THR A 162 56.93 0.44 -20.12
N CYS A 163 56.52 -0.19 -21.21
CA CYS A 163 57.02 -1.50 -21.62
C CYS A 163 58.37 -1.36 -22.36
N ASP A 164 59.43 -1.87 -21.78
CA ASP A 164 60.78 -1.75 -22.34
C ASP A 164 61.01 -2.62 -23.60
N ASP A 165 60.16 -3.64 -23.80
CA ASP A 165 60.29 -4.60 -24.90
C ASP A 165 59.69 -4.11 -26.24
N VAL A 166 58.98 -2.97 -26.23
CA VAL A 166 58.33 -2.45 -27.45
C VAL A 166 58.96 -1.12 -27.86
N PRO A 167 59.66 -1.06 -29.00
CA PRO A 167 60.19 0.17 -29.52
C PRO A 167 59.06 1.02 -30.10
N PHE A 168 58.75 2.16 -29.50
CA PHE A 168 57.83 3.14 -30.03
C PHE A 168 58.57 4.28 -30.75
N SER A 169 58.03 4.73 -31.88
CA SER A 169 58.41 5.98 -32.51
C SER A 169 57.98 7.20 -31.64
N GLU A 170 58.64 8.30 -31.85
CA GLU A 170 58.27 9.56 -31.14
C GLU A 170 56.81 9.97 -31.43
N THR A 171 56.32 9.72 -32.63
CA THR A 171 54.93 9.99 -33.03
C THR A 171 53.94 9.12 -32.24
N GLU A 172 54.23 7.84 -32.06
CA GLU A 172 53.38 6.93 -31.27
C GLU A 172 53.38 7.28 -29.79
N ARG A 173 54.51 7.68 -29.22
CA ARG A 173 54.61 8.17 -27.84
C ARG A 173 53.75 9.41 -27.63
N GLN A 174 53.81 10.36 -28.56
CA GLN A 174 52.99 11.56 -28.51
C GLN A 174 51.49 11.25 -28.63
N GLU A 175 51.10 10.34 -29.50
CA GLU A 175 49.70 9.93 -29.66
C GLU A 175 49.16 9.25 -28.38
N TYR A 176 49.90 8.29 -27.80
CA TYR A 176 49.47 7.64 -26.55
C TYR A 176 49.38 8.63 -25.37
N SER A 177 50.35 9.56 -25.26
CA SER A 177 50.27 10.64 -24.26
C SER A 177 49.04 11.52 -24.42
N ARG A 178 48.67 11.82 -25.66
CA ARG A 178 47.49 12.59 -26.01
C ARG A 178 46.20 11.85 -25.63
N LEU A 179 46.12 10.53 -25.89
CA LEU A 179 44.99 9.69 -25.50
C LEU A 179 44.85 9.57 -24.00
N ILE A 180 45.94 9.45 -23.24
CA ILE A 180 45.93 9.44 -21.78
C ILE A 180 45.33 10.75 -21.26
N THR A 181 45.82 11.90 -21.76
CA THR A 181 45.33 13.22 -21.34
C THR A 181 43.82 13.39 -21.65
N ALA A 182 43.41 13.04 -22.87
CA ALA A 182 41.98 13.15 -23.26
C ALA A 182 41.06 12.31 -22.39
N ASN A 183 41.47 11.07 -22.06
CA ASN A 183 40.69 10.21 -21.16
C ASN A 183 40.70 10.73 -19.70
N GLY A 184 41.79 11.34 -19.25
CA GLY A 184 41.88 12.01 -17.94
C GLY A 184 40.93 13.18 -17.85
N ASP A 185 40.89 14.04 -18.87
CA ASP A 185 39.96 15.18 -18.94
C ASP A 185 38.49 14.72 -18.98
N GLN A 186 38.21 13.62 -19.67
CA GLN A 186 36.88 13.01 -19.68
C GLN A 186 36.47 12.53 -18.28
N LEU A 187 37.35 11.86 -17.56
CA LEU A 187 37.12 11.35 -16.23
C LEU A 187 36.85 12.51 -15.23
N LEU A 188 37.62 13.59 -15.31
CA LEU A 188 37.43 14.76 -14.48
C LEU A 188 36.05 15.42 -14.71
N ARG A 189 35.61 15.51 -15.96
CA ARG A 189 34.28 16.01 -16.29
C ARG A 189 33.20 15.13 -15.69
N LEU A 190 33.28 13.81 -15.84
CA LEU A 190 32.32 12.85 -15.26
C LEU A 190 32.22 13.00 -13.73
N ILE A 191 33.36 13.13 -13.05
CA ILE A 191 33.39 13.33 -11.59
C ILE A 191 32.71 14.66 -11.22
N SER A 192 32.97 15.74 -11.95
CA SER A 192 32.34 17.04 -11.72
C SER A 192 30.82 16.96 -11.87
N ASP A 193 30.34 16.31 -12.94
CA ASP A 193 28.91 16.11 -13.21
C ASP A 193 28.22 15.32 -12.09
N ILE A 194 28.88 14.27 -11.57
CA ILE A 194 28.38 13.48 -10.43
C ILE A 194 28.27 14.32 -9.15
N LEU A 195 29.28 15.15 -8.86
CA LEU A 195 29.29 16.00 -7.68
C LEU A 195 28.24 17.12 -7.76
N ASP A 196 27.94 17.63 -8.94
CA ASP A 196 26.91 18.66 -9.13
C ASP A 196 25.49 18.08 -9.03
N LEU A 197 25.26 16.81 -9.41
CA LEU A 197 24.00 16.10 -9.21
C LEU A 197 23.74 15.70 -7.75
N SER A 198 24.75 15.75 -6.88
CA SER A 198 24.64 15.37 -5.46
C SER A 198 24.39 16.57 -4.53
N LYS A 199 24.33 17.78 -5.07
CA LYS A 199 23.95 19.01 -4.33
C LYS A 199 22.45 19.25 -4.38
#